data_6174ab9789e02ce355721379f1f73315
#
_entry.id   6174ab9789e02ce355721379f1f73315
#
_cell.length_a   1.000
_cell.length_b   1.000
_cell.length_c   1.000
_cell.angle_alpha   90.00
_cell.angle_beta   90.00
_cell.angle_gamma   90.00
#
_symmetry.space_group_name_H-M   'P 1'
#
loop_
_entity.id
_entity.type
_entity.pdbx_description
1 polymer ?
#
loop_
_entity_poly.entity_id
_entity_poly.type
_entity_poly.pdbx_seq_one_letter_code
_entity_poly.pdbx_strand_id
1 'polypeptide(L)'
;AHGAGLAVVNPAWMTYVATKNPDKILQFAIRVMKVNDEGMSQEDIIREGISRLKEFYISIGMPVTLSQLGIENPDLDRLVNKLHEHKGNPIGNYVRLTPDDTRLIYEMMA
;
A
#
# COMPACT_ATOMS: atom_id res chain seq x y z
N ALA A 1 -6.43 -8.95 13.13
CA ALA A 1 -5.84 -10.11 12.47
C ALA A 1 -4.83 -9.69 11.39
N HIS A 2 -3.90 -10.59 11.10
CA HIS A 2 -2.83 -10.32 10.13
C HIS A 2 -3.39 -10.01 8.73
N GLY A 3 -4.36 -10.79 8.26
CA GLY A 3 -4.96 -10.57 6.94
C GLY A 3 -5.65 -9.23 6.81
N ALA A 4 -6.37 -8.79 7.84
CA ALA A 4 -7.01 -7.48 7.85
C ALA A 4 -5.98 -6.36 7.80
N GLY A 5 -4.87 -6.50 8.53
CA GLY A 5 -3.77 -5.54 8.48
C GLY A 5 -3.16 -5.44 7.09
N LEU A 6 -2.96 -6.57 6.41
CA LEU A 6 -2.42 -6.57 5.04
C LEU A 6 -3.36 -5.89 4.05
N ALA A 7 -4.68 -6.03 4.21
CA ALA A 7 -5.65 -5.39 3.32
C ALA A 7 -5.59 -3.87 3.41
N VAL A 8 -5.22 -3.32 4.56
CA VAL A 8 -5.01 -1.89 4.75
C VAL A 8 -3.63 -1.45 4.22
N VAL A 9 -2.59 -2.21 4.56
CA VAL A 9 -1.19 -1.84 4.25
C VAL A 9 -0.86 -1.98 2.76
N ASN A 10 -1.24 -3.10 2.13
CA ASN A 10 -0.80 -3.41 0.78
C ASN A 10 -1.17 -2.35 -0.26
N PRO A 11 -2.42 -1.87 -0.35
CA PRO A 11 -2.74 -0.85 -1.34
C PRO A 11 -1.97 0.46 -1.12
N ALA A 12 -1.79 0.88 0.13
CA ALA A 12 -1.04 2.08 0.47
C ALA A 12 0.45 1.93 0.11
N TRP A 13 1.04 0.79 0.48
CA TRP A 13 2.43 0.47 0.15
C TRP A 13 2.66 0.45 -1.36
N MET A 14 1.79 -0.22 -2.11
CA MET A 14 1.89 -0.28 -3.57
C MET A 14 1.80 1.10 -4.21
N THR A 15 0.87 1.93 -3.73
CA THR A 15 0.71 3.29 -4.23
C THR A 15 1.98 4.10 -4.03
N TYR A 16 2.59 4.01 -2.86
CA TYR A 16 3.79 4.77 -2.55
C TYR A 16 5.01 4.25 -3.31
N VAL A 17 5.28 2.93 -3.25
CA VAL A 17 6.48 2.38 -3.89
C VAL A 17 6.43 2.49 -5.41
N ALA A 18 5.25 2.55 -6.02
CA ALA A 18 5.12 2.77 -7.46
C ALA A 18 5.68 4.13 -7.89
N THR A 19 5.71 5.11 -6.99
CA THR A 19 6.34 6.41 -7.29
C THR A 19 7.86 6.31 -7.34
N LYS A 20 8.43 5.30 -6.71
CA LYS A 20 9.90 5.09 -6.65
C LYS A 20 10.37 4.07 -7.67
N ASN A 21 9.65 2.96 -7.80
CA ASN A 21 9.97 1.88 -8.74
C ASN A 21 8.67 1.18 -9.14
N PRO A 22 8.08 1.51 -10.29
CA PRO A 22 6.76 1.02 -10.68
C PRO A 22 6.74 -0.38 -11.29
N ASP A 23 7.88 -0.97 -11.64
CA ASP A 23 7.94 -2.15 -12.51
C ASP A 23 7.13 -3.34 -12.01
N LYS A 24 7.32 -3.74 -10.75
CA LYS A 24 6.60 -4.88 -10.20
C LYS A 24 5.14 -4.58 -9.91
N ILE A 25 4.83 -3.34 -9.56
CA ILE A 25 3.44 -2.95 -9.34
C ILE A 25 2.69 -2.95 -10.69
N LEU A 26 3.34 -2.51 -11.75
CA LEU A 26 2.78 -2.57 -13.10
C LEU A 26 2.51 -4.03 -13.52
N GLN A 27 3.46 -4.94 -13.29
CA GLN A 27 3.28 -6.37 -13.57
C GLN A 27 2.10 -6.94 -12.79
N PHE A 28 1.98 -6.57 -11.52
CA PHE A 28 0.87 -7.01 -10.68
C PHE A 28 -0.47 -6.56 -11.27
N ALA A 29 -0.57 -5.29 -11.65
CA ALA A 29 -1.80 -4.74 -12.21
C ALA A 29 -2.22 -5.50 -13.47
N ILE A 30 -1.29 -5.79 -14.36
CA ILE A 30 -1.57 -6.45 -15.64
C ILE A 30 -1.81 -7.95 -15.45
N ARG A 31 -0.92 -8.62 -14.74
CA ARG A 31 -0.92 -10.10 -14.67
C ARG A 31 -1.88 -10.66 -13.64
N VAL A 32 -2.00 -10.03 -12.50
CA VAL A 32 -2.85 -10.51 -11.39
C VAL A 32 -4.22 -9.87 -11.45
N MET A 33 -4.28 -8.55 -11.53
CA MET A 33 -5.55 -7.82 -11.53
C MET A 33 -6.18 -7.72 -12.91
N LYS A 34 -5.48 -8.20 -13.96
CA LYS A 34 -6.00 -8.29 -15.32
C LYS A 34 -6.41 -6.95 -15.92
N VAL A 35 -5.70 -5.89 -15.59
CA VAL A 35 -5.95 -4.58 -16.19
C VAL A 35 -5.54 -4.63 -17.66
N ASN A 36 -6.43 -4.14 -18.52
CA ASN A 36 -6.13 -3.99 -19.95
C ASN A 36 -5.21 -2.77 -20.12
N ASP A 37 -4.02 -2.98 -20.67
CA ASP A 37 -3.00 -1.94 -20.81
C ASP A 37 -3.09 -1.15 -22.12
N GLU A 38 -4.01 -1.50 -23.01
CA GLU A 38 -4.17 -0.77 -24.26
C GLU A 38 -4.68 0.65 -24.06
N GLY A 39 -3.93 1.61 -24.59
CA GLY A 39 -4.33 3.01 -24.56
C GLY A 39 -4.24 3.69 -23.19
N MET A 40 -3.66 3.03 -22.18
CA MET A 40 -3.53 3.58 -20.84
C MET A 40 -2.08 3.91 -20.53
N SER A 41 -1.86 4.99 -19.77
CA SER A 41 -0.55 5.31 -19.22
C SER A 41 -0.16 4.30 -18.14
N GLN A 42 1.14 4.18 -17.87
CA GLN A 42 1.64 3.33 -16.80
C GLN A 42 1.00 3.68 -15.45
N GLU A 43 0.89 4.97 -15.14
CA GLU A 43 0.26 5.45 -13.90
C GLU A 43 -1.20 5.01 -13.79
N ASP A 44 -1.96 5.12 -14.89
CA ASP A 44 -3.37 4.74 -14.90
C ASP A 44 -3.55 3.23 -14.74
N ILE A 45 -2.68 2.43 -15.36
CA ILE A 45 -2.70 0.97 -15.20
C ILE A 45 -2.46 0.58 -13.75
N ILE A 46 -1.46 1.19 -13.11
CA ILE A 46 -1.12 0.94 -11.70
C ILE A 46 -2.28 1.35 -10.81
N ARG A 47 -2.84 2.54 -11.04
CA ARG A 47 -3.98 3.04 -10.25
C ARG A 47 -5.18 2.11 -10.35
N GLU A 48 -5.50 1.65 -11.55
CA GLU A 48 -6.59 0.71 -11.77
C GLU A 48 -6.34 -0.62 -11.09
N GLY A 49 -5.11 -1.14 -11.15
CA GLY A 49 -4.74 -2.38 -10.48
C GLY A 49 -4.91 -2.30 -8.97
N ILE A 50 -4.47 -1.21 -8.36
CA ILE A 50 -4.61 -0.99 -6.92
C ILE A 50 -6.08 -0.81 -6.54
N SER A 51 -6.86 -0.11 -7.35
CA SER A 51 -8.30 0.04 -7.14
C SER A 51 -9.01 -1.31 -7.15
N ARG A 52 -8.67 -2.19 -8.09
CA ARG A 52 -9.24 -3.54 -8.15
C ARG A 52 -8.85 -4.38 -6.95
N LEU A 53 -7.63 -4.22 -6.45
CA LEU A 53 -7.20 -4.91 -5.24
C LEU A 53 -8.04 -4.47 -4.02
N LYS A 54 -8.26 -3.17 -3.87
CA LYS A 54 -9.12 -2.64 -2.80
C LYS A 54 -10.55 -3.18 -2.91
N GLU A 55 -11.11 -3.17 -4.12
CA GLU A 55 -12.44 -3.70 -4.36
C GLU A 55 -12.54 -5.18 -3.99
N PHE A 56 -11.50 -5.96 -4.30
CA PHE A 56 -11.42 -7.37 -3.92
C PHE A 56 -11.47 -7.52 -2.40
N TYR A 57 -10.67 -6.75 -1.67
CA TYR A 57 -10.65 -6.80 -0.21
C TYR A 57 -12.03 -6.42 0.36
N ILE A 58 -12.67 -5.39 -0.17
CA ILE A 58 -14.00 -4.97 0.26
C ILE A 58 -15.01 -6.09 0.00
N SER A 59 -14.93 -6.75 -1.15
CA SER A 59 -15.86 -7.81 -1.54
C SER A 59 -15.84 -9.01 -0.61
N ILE A 60 -14.72 -9.28 0.05
CA ILE A 60 -14.58 -10.37 1.02
C ILE A 60 -14.68 -9.88 2.48
N GLY A 61 -15.12 -8.63 2.67
CA GLY A 61 -15.38 -8.08 4.00
C GLY A 61 -14.15 -7.59 4.75
N MET A 62 -13.04 -7.34 4.05
CA MET A 62 -11.83 -6.86 4.71
C MET A 62 -11.75 -5.34 4.73
N PRO A 63 -11.17 -4.73 5.79
CA PRO A 63 -10.98 -3.29 5.85
C PRO A 63 -9.88 -2.85 4.88
N VAL A 64 -9.97 -1.62 4.38
CA VAL A 64 -8.94 -1.03 3.52
C VAL A 64 -8.39 0.29 4.07
N THR A 65 -8.85 0.73 5.24
CA THR A 65 -8.34 1.91 5.95
C THR A 65 -8.11 1.61 7.42
N LEU A 66 -7.28 2.41 8.07
CA LEU A 66 -7.06 2.31 9.52
C LEU A 66 -8.36 2.56 10.29
N SER A 67 -9.18 3.50 9.83
CA SER A 67 -10.47 3.79 10.44
C SER A 67 -11.38 2.56 10.44
N GLN A 68 -11.40 1.81 9.35
CA GLN A 68 -12.19 0.58 9.24
C GLN A 68 -11.67 -0.55 10.16
N LEU A 69 -10.38 -0.49 10.54
CA LEU A 69 -9.82 -1.38 11.55
C LEU A 69 -10.17 -0.97 12.99
N GLY A 70 -10.82 0.19 13.15
CA GLY A 70 -11.12 0.73 14.47
C GLY A 70 -10.01 1.62 15.02
N ILE A 71 -9.02 1.95 14.22
CA ILE A 71 -7.92 2.84 14.61
C ILE A 71 -8.25 4.25 14.13
N GLU A 72 -8.67 5.10 15.04
CA GLU A 72 -9.00 6.49 14.75
C GLU A 72 -7.94 7.41 15.36
N ASN A 73 -7.65 8.51 14.66
CA ASN A 73 -6.68 9.51 15.11
C ASN A 73 -5.34 8.88 15.51
N PRO A 74 -4.71 8.05 14.65
CA PRO A 74 -3.47 7.37 15.01
C PRO A 74 -2.33 8.36 15.20
N ASP A 75 -1.46 8.08 16.17
CA ASP A 75 -0.20 8.80 16.32
C ASP A 75 0.78 8.22 15.30
N LEU A 76 0.85 8.83 14.13
CA LEU A 76 1.65 8.34 13.02
C LEU A 76 3.15 8.37 13.33
N ASP A 77 3.62 9.39 14.03
CA ASP A 77 5.03 9.49 14.41
C ASP A 77 5.45 8.32 15.30
N ARG A 78 4.59 7.97 16.26
CA ARG A 78 4.85 6.84 17.15
C ARG A 78 4.87 5.52 16.39
N LEU A 79 3.93 5.31 15.46
CA LEU A 79 3.88 4.10 14.63
C LEU A 79 5.12 3.98 13.77
N VAL A 80 5.55 5.05 13.13
CA VAL A 80 6.75 5.08 12.30
C VAL A 80 8.00 4.79 13.13
N ASN A 81 8.14 5.45 14.26
CA ASN A 81 9.30 5.27 15.14
C ASN A 81 9.39 3.83 15.64
N LYS A 82 8.27 3.23 16.05
CA LYS A 82 8.25 1.84 16.49
C LYS A 82 8.63 0.87 15.39
N LEU A 83 8.12 1.09 14.17
CA LEU A 83 8.44 0.24 13.04
C LEU A 83 9.94 0.23 12.75
N HIS A 84 10.57 1.40 12.65
CA HIS A 84 11.99 1.51 12.34
C HIS A 84 12.88 1.10 13.51
N GLU A 85 12.40 1.22 14.73
CA GLU A 85 13.08 0.70 15.91
C GLU A 85 13.21 -0.84 15.84
N HIS A 86 12.15 -1.52 15.40
CA HIS A 86 12.14 -2.99 15.32
C HIS A 86 12.71 -3.55 14.02
N LYS A 87 12.56 -2.85 12.90
CA LYS A 87 12.92 -3.35 11.57
C LYS A 87 14.15 -2.68 10.97
N GLY A 88 14.63 -1.60 11.59
CA GLY A 88 15.79 -0.87 11.09
C GLY A 88 15.43 0.34 10.25
N ASN A 89 16.45 1.00 9.73
CA ASN A 89 16.31 2.20 8.91
C ASN A 89 17.40 2.20 7.85
N PRO A 90 17.08 2.13 6.56
CA PRO A 90 15.76 1.97 5.97
C PRO A 90 15.24 0.52 6.04
N ILE A 91 13.98 0.32 5.69
CA ILE A 91 13.36 -1.01 5.67
C ILE A 91 12.89 -1.37 4.24
N GLY A 92 12.69 -2.67 4.00
CA GLY A 92 12.20 -3.17 2.73
C GLY A 92 13.30 -3.60 1.77
N ASN A 93 12.95 -4.51 0.85
CA ASN A 93 13.88 -5.06 -0.14
C ASN A 93 13.63 -4.52 -1.55
N TYR A 94 12.38 -4.37 -1.95
CA TYR A 94 12.03 -3.87 -3.28
C TYR A 94 12.33 -2.37 -3.40
N VAL A 95 11.82 -1.58 -2.45
CA VAL A 95 12.14 -0.15 -2.29
C VAL A 95 12.53 0.07 -0.84
N ARG A 96 13.70 0.67 -0.61
CA ARG A 96 14.18 0.93 0.75
C ARG A 96 13.42 2.13 1.30
N LEU A 97 12.80 1.96 2.47
CA LEU A 97 11.91 2.94 3.08
C LEU A 97 12.55 3.56 4.32
N THR A 98 12.68 4.88 4.31
CA THR A 98 13.08 5.67 5.48
C THR A 98 11.86 5.93 6.38
N PRO A 99 12.04 6.45 7.61
CA PRO A 99 10.91 6.85 8.44
C PRO A 99 9.95 7.85 7.77
N ASP A 100 10.47 8.79 6.98
CA ASP A 100 9.63 9.73 6.24
C ASP A 100 8.76 9.01 5.20
N ASP A 101 9.33 8.02 4.52
CA ASP A 101 8.60 7.21 3.54
C ASP A 101 7.46 6.43 4.22
N THR A 102 7.74 5.78 5.33
CA THR A 102 6.72 5.00 6.04
C THR A 102 5.64 5.88 6.63
N ARG A 103 5.97 7.13 7.03
CA ARG A 103 4.96 8.07 7.49
C ARG A 103 3.96 8.39 6.36
N LEU A 104 4.45 8.64 5.14
CA LEU A 104 3.59 8.91 4.00
C LEU A 104 2.67 7.72 3.69
N ILE A 105 3.20 6.50 3.80
CA ILE A 105 2.38 5.29 3.62
C ILE A 105 1.28 5.21 4.68
N TYR A 106 1.60 5.46 5.94
CA TYR A 106 0.60 5.47 7.02
C TYR A 106 -0.48 6.54 6.79
N GLU A 107 -0.09 7.71 6.28
CA GLU A 107 -1.06 8.75 5.93
C GLU A 107 -2.05 8.28 4.86
N MET A 108 -1.58 7.49 3.89
CA MET A 108 -2.43 6.92 2.85
C MET A 108 -3.40 5.86 3.38
N MET A 109 -3.12 5.29 4.54
CA MET A 109 -3.95 4.26 5.17
C MET A 109 -5.12 4.83 5.97
N ALA A 110 -5.10 6.11 6.25
CA ALA A 110 -6.10 6.76 7.11
C ALA A 110 -7.55 6.74 6.56
#